data_4c8fc88e3793792220afa637595e9aaa
#
_entry.id   4c8fc88e3793792220afa637595e9aaa
#
_cell.length_a   1.000
_cell.length_b   1.000
_cell.length_c   1.000
_cell.angle_alpha   90.00
_cell.angle_beta   90.00
_cell.angle_gamma   90.00
#
_symmetry.space_group_name_H-M   'P 1'
#
loop_
_entity.id
_entity.type
_entity.pdbx_description
1 polymer ?
#
loop_
_entity_poly.entity_id
_entity_poly.type
_entity_poly.pdbx_seq_one_letter_code
_entity_poly.pdbx_strand_id
1 'polypeptide(L)'
;ADGLELALWHLGGDGPPLLLAHATGFAGGIWQPVAAHLTDRASCWAVDFRGHGHSPAKPDDMVWTRVAEDAIAAATYIVEATGRPVAAAGHSMGGAAVLAAAARRPELFTALWAYEPIIFPPLEAFGLPPGTEEPDPEDNPLAIGALRRRTTFPNRTTARTNFSTKAPLNVFAAAAMEAYLTWGFAPAD
;
A
#
# COMPACT_ATOMS: atom_id res chain seq x y z
N ALA A 1 -0.53 -14.72 5.18
CA ALA A 1 0.89 -14.91 4.93
C ALA A 1 1.57 -15.29 6.23
N ASP A 2 2.44 -16.29 6.25
CA ASP A 2 3.24 -16.73 7.43
C ASP A 2 2.48 -16.82 8.78
N GLY A 3 1.18 -17.11 8.73
CA GLY A 3 0.28 -17.15 9.89
C GLY A 3 -0.28 -15.80 10.32
N LEU A 4 0.07 -14.70 9.63
CA LEU A 4 -0.52 -13.38 9.86
C LEU A 4 -1.85 -13.26 9.11
N GLU A 5 -2.89 -12.82 9.81
CA GLU A 5 -4.17 -12.45 9.20
C GLU A 5 -4.09 -11.02 8.67
N LEU A 6 -4.41 -10.86 7.38
CA LEU A 6 -4.45 -9.56 6.71
C LEU A 6 -5.90 -9.13 6.50
N ALA A 7 -6.17 -7.86 6.68
CA ALA A 7 -7.44 -7.28 6.27
C ALA A 7 -7.47 -7.10 4.75
N LEU A 8 -8.50 -7.63 4.12
CA LEU A 8 -8.77 -7.49 2.70
C LEU A 8 -10.20 -6.98 2.51
N TRP A 9 -10.33 -5.86 1.83
CA TRP A 9 -11.59 -5.13 1.68
C TRP A 9 -12.13 -5.27 0.26
N HIS A 10 -13.38 -5.73 0.11
CA HIS A 10 -14.09 -5.62 -1.16
C HIS A 10 -14.73 -4.23 -1.24
N LEU A 11 -14.19 -3.39 -2.14
CA LEU A 11 -14.63 -2.00 -2.31
C LEU A 11 -15.77 -1.83 -3.33
N GLY A 12 -16.26 -2.93 -3.87
CA GLY A 12 -17.41 -2.98 -4.77
C GLY A 12 -17.08 -3.45 -6.19
N GLY A 13 -18.14 -3.59 -6.99
CA GLY A 13 -18.09 -4.12 -8.35
C GLY A 13 -18.11 -5.64 -8.42
N ASP A 14 -18.52 -6.18 -9.57
CA ASP A 14 -18.64 -7.61 -9.86
C ASP A 14 -17.91 -8.03 -11.15
N GLY A 15 -17.15 -7.12 -11.73
CA GLY A 15 -16.32 -7.35 -12.93
C GLY A 15 -15.07 -8.19 -12.67
N PRO A 16 -14.09 -8.17 -13.61
CA PRO A 16 -12.78 -8.78 -13.41
C PRO A 16 -12.11 -8.28 -12.13
N PRO A 17 -11.46 -9.17 -11.33
CA PRO A 17 -10.88 -8.77 -10.06
C PRO A 17 -9.67 -7.84 -10.23
N LEU A 18 -9.64 -6.78 -9.41
CA LEU A 18 -8.58 -5.79 -9.33
C LEU A 18 -8.11 -5.67 -7.87
N LEU A 19 -6.85 -6.01 -7.61
CA LEU A 19 -6.19 -5.79 -6.33
C LEU A 19 -5.56 -4.39 -6.29
N LEU A 20 -5.89 -3.63 -5.27
CA LEU A 20 -5.39 -2.29 -5.00
C LEU A 20 -4.44 -2.31 -3.79
N ALA A 21 -3.20 -1.90 -4.00
CA ALA A 21 -2.10 -2.00 -3.05
C ALA A 21 -1.60 -0.60 -2.66
N HIS A 22 -1.75 -0.24 -1.38
CA HIS A 22 -1.47 1.11 -0.86
C HIS A 22 0.02 1.38 -0.62
N ALA A 23 0.38 2.67 -0.52
CA ALA A 23 1.71 3.13 -0.13
C ALA A 23 1.94 3.01 1.39
N THR A 24 3.20 3.06 1.81
CA THR A 24 3.59 3.12 3.24
C THR A 24 2.84 4.26 3.96
N GLY A 25 2.30 3.95 5.13
CA GLY A 25 1.58 4.92 5.97
C GLY A 25 0.15 5.20 5.53
N PHE A 26 -0.39 4.41 4.60
CA PHE A 26 -1.81 4.40 4.23
C PHE A 26 -2.46 3.08 4.65
N ALA A 27 -3.75 2.95 4.39
CA ALA A 27 -4.52 1.71 4.51
C ALA A 27 -5.24 1.43 3.18
N GLY A 28 -5.71 0.21 2.97
CA GLY A 28 -6.38 -0.19 1.73
C GLY A 28 -7.55 0.70 1.34
N GLY A 29 -8.30 1.16 2.32
CA GLY A 29 -9.44 2.05 2.09
C GLY A 29 -9.12 3.41 1.47
N ILE A 30 -7.84 3.81 1.38
CA ILE A 30 -7.42 5.01 0.62
C ILE A 30 -7.84 4.93 -0.85
N TRP A 31 -8.00 3.71 -1.36
CA TRP A 31 -8.39 3.46 -2.74
C TRP A 31 -9.90 3.60 -2.99
N GLN A 32 -10.72 3.77 -1.94
CA GLN A 32 -12.17 3.85 -2.09
C GLN A 32 -12.64 4.90 -3.11
N PRO A 33 -12.09 6.14 -3.16
CA PRO A 33 -12.49 7.11 -4.18
C PRO A 33 -12.14 6.69 -5.60
N VAL A 34 -11.02 5.97 -5.78
CA VAL A 34 -10.61 5.43 -7.09
C VAL A 34 -11.50 4.25 -7.47
N ALA A 35 -11.71 3.32 -6.54
CA ALA A 35 -12.57 2.17 -6.75
C ALA A 35 -13.98 2.57 -7.18
N ALA A 36 -14.54 3.63 -6.59
CA ALA A 36 -15.87 4.15 -6.95
C ALA A 36 -16.03 4.50 -8.43
N HIS A 37 -14.94 4.79 -9.15
CA HIS A 37 -14.93 5.03 -10.59
C HIS A 37 -14.67 3.77 -11.44
N LEU A 38 -14.45 2.63 -10.79
CA LEU A 38 -14.08 1.38 -11.47
C LEU A 38 -15.09 0.26 -11.25
N THR A 39 -16.04 0.42 -10.32
CA THR A 39 -17.00 -0.64 -9.95
C THR A 39 -17.94 -1.09 -11.07
N ASP A 40 -18.09 -0.30 -12.13
CA ASP A 40 -18.81 -0.68 -13.36
C ASP A 40 -17.98 -1.61 -14.27
N ARG A 41 -16.68 -1.76 -14.03
CA ARG A 41 -15.71 -2.46 -14.89
C ARG A 41 -14.89 -3.52 -14.16
N ALA A 42 -14.75 -3.42 -12.84
CA ALA A 42 -13.91 -4.29 -12.04
C ALA A 42 -14.53 -4.60 -10.68
N SER A 43 -14.20 -5.75 -10.15
CA SER A 43 -14.40 -6.10 -8.74
C SER A 43 -13.18 -5.62 -7.97
N CYS A 44 -13.31 -4.51 -7.23
CA CYS A 44 -12.20 -3.83 -6.59
C CYS A 44 -11.95 -4.38 -5.19
N TRP A 45 -10.73 -4.80 -4.94
CA TRP A 45 -10.25 -5.33 -3.66
C TRP A 45 -9.06 -4.52 -3.18
N ALA A 46 -8.96 -4.21 -1.90
CA ALA A 46 -7.84 -3.47 -1.33
C ALA A 46 -7.30 -4.21 -0.11
N VAL A 47 -5.99 -4.44 -0.08
CA VAL A 47 -5.31 -5.06 1.05
C VAL A 47 -4.80 -3.99 2.02
N ASP A 48 -4.93 -4.23 3.33
CA ASP A 48 -4.09 -3.58 4.33
C ASP A 48 -2.83 -4.44 4.47
N PHE A 49 -1.69 -3.93 4.07
CA PHE A 49 -0.42 -4.61 4.30
C PHE A 49 -0.11 -4.70 5.79
N ARG A 50 0.69 -5.69 6.20
CA ARG A 50 1.16 -5.83 7.57
C ARG A 50 1.58 -4.49 8.19
N GLY A 51 1.21 -4.26 9.45
CA GLY A 51 1.51 -3.01 10.17
C GLY A 51 0.73 -1.78 9.69
N HIS A 52 -0.26 -1.94 8.82
CA HIS A 52 -1.10 -0.85 8.33
C HIS A 52 -2.58 -1.20 8.48
N GLY A 53 -3.41 -0.17 8.68
CA GLY A 53 -4.85 -0.31 8.80
C GLY A 53 -5.24 -1.32 9.88
N HIS A 54 -5.95 -2.37 9.47
CA HIS A 54 -6.42 -3.45 10.36
C HIS A 54 -5.53 -4.69 10.32
N SER A 55 -4.41 -4.66 9.60
CA SER A 55 -3.45 -5.76 9.55
C SER A 55 -2.37 -5.57 10.61
N PRO A 56 -2.25 -6.48 11.60
CA PRO A 56 -1.21 -6.38 12.60
C PRO A 56 0.18 -6.63 12.00
N ALA A 57 1.22 -6.23 12.71
CA ALA A 57 2.60 -6.66 12.47
C ALA A 57 3.43 -6.49 13.74
N LYS A 58 4.54 -7.22 13.78
CA LYS A 58 5.63 -6.92 14.70
C LYS A 58 6.66 -6.06 13.97
N PRO A 59 7.42 -5.20 14.66
CA PRO A 59 8.44 -4.35 14.03
C PRO A 59 9.39 -5.13 13.09
N ASP A 60 9.87 -6.29 13.54
CA ASP A 60 10.81 -7.14 12.78
C ASP A 60 10.17 -7.83 11.55
N ASP A 61 8.85 -7.76 11.40
CA ASP A 61 8.13 -8.34 10.26
C ASP A 61 8.04 -7.38 9.07
N MET A 62 8.43 -6.12 9.22
CA MET A 62 8.32 -5.07 8.20
C MET A 62 9.47 -5.13 7.20
N VAL A 63 9.64 -6.28 6.53
CA VAL A 63 10.66 -6.49 5.50
C VAL A 63 10.02 -6.71 4.12
N TRP A 64 10.70 -6.27 3.06
CA TRP A 64 10.19 -6.28 1.68
C TRP A 64 9.69 -7.63 1.20
N THR A 65 10.41 -8.70 1.57
CA THR A 65 10.01 -10.07 1.18
C THR A 65 8.67 -10.45 1.76
N ARG A 66 8.37 -10.05 2.99
CA ARG A 66 7.09 -10.33 3.64
C ARG A 66 5.95 -9.45 3.14
N VAL A 67 6.23 -8.19 2.78
CA VAL A 67 5.22 -7.33 2.12
C VAL A 67 4.83 -7.89 0.75
N ALA A 68 5.78 -8.48 0.01
CA ALA A 68 5.46 -9.20 -1.22
C ALA A 68 4.62 -10.47 -0.96
N GLU A 69 4.87 -11.19 0.13
CA GLU A 69 4.06 -12.34 0.57
C GLU A 69 2.63 -11.93 0.92
N ASP A 70 2.44 -10.75 1.51
CA ASP A 70 1.11 -10.19 1.77
C ASP A 70 0.34 -9.97 0.45
N ALA A 71 0.98 -9.39 -0.56
CA ALA A 71 0.38 -9.21 -1.87
C ALA A 71 0.03 -10.55 -2.54
N ILE A 72 0.90 -11.58 -2.41
CA ILE A 72 0.62 -12.94 -2.88
C ILE A 72 -0.58 -13.53 -2.15
N ALA A 73 -0.66 -13.39 -0.83
CA ALA A 73 -1.76 -13.91 -0.04
C ALA A 73 -3.10 -13.26 -0.42
N ALA A 74 -3.11 -11.92 -0.59
CA ALA A 74 -4.29 -11.19 -1.03
C ALA A 74 -4.73 -11.63 -2.44
N ALA A 75 -3.79 -11.72 -3.39
CA ALA A 75 -4.08 -12.18 -4.75
C ALA A 75 -4.58 -13.63 -4.76
N THR A 76 -3.97 -14.52 -3.98
CA THR A 76 -4.40 -15.93 -3.86
C THR A 76 -5.83 -16.02 -3.37
N TYR A 77 -6.17 -15.31 -2.29
CA TYR A 77 -7.55 -15.27 -1.78
C TYR A 77 -8.55 -14.79 -2.84
N ILE A 78 -8.21 -13.73 -3.58
CA ILE A 78 -9.10 -13.20 -4.61
C ILE A 78 -9.28 -14.21 -5.75
N VAL A 79 -8.21 -14.88 -6.17
CA VAL A 79 -8.27 -15.94 -7.19
C VAL A 79 -9.14 -17.09 -6.73
N GLU A 80 -9.00 -17.54 -5.49
CA GLU A 80 -9.83 -18.60 -4.91
C GLU A 80 -11.32 -18.19 -4.83
N ALA A 81 -11.59 -16.94 -4.43
CA ALA A 81 -12.94 -16.42 -4.29
C ALA A 81 -13.65 -16.16 -5.63
N THR A 82 -12.88 -15.78 -6.68
CA THR A 82 -13.44 -15.34 -7.98
C THR A 82 -13.25 -16.36 -9.10
N GLY A 83 -12.36 -17.35 -8.93
CA GLY A 83 -11.95 -18.28 -9.96
C GLY A 83 -11.12 -17.67 -11.09
N ARG A 84 -10.58 -16.45 -10.92
CA ARG A 84 -9.90 -15.68 -11.98
C ARG A 84 -8.63 -15.03 -11.47
N PRO A 85 -7.52 -15.03 -12.26
CA PRO A 85 -6.35 -14.22 -11.94
C PRO A 85 -6.70 -12.72 -11.87
N VAL A 86 -5.95 -11.97 -11.05
CA VAL A 86 -6.23 -10.57 -10.75
C VAL A 86 -5.42 -9.63 -11.64
N ALA A 87 -6.00 -8.48 -12.01
CA ALA A 87 -5.18 -7.30 -12.30
C ALA A 87 -4.76 -6.67 -10.95
N ALA A 88 -3.57 -6.06 -10.89
CA ALA A 88 -3.16 -5.37 -9.68
C ALA A 88 -2.65 -3.95 -9.96
N ALA A 89 -3.04 -3.00 -9.10
CA ALA A 89 -2.56 -1.64 -9.14
C ALA A 89 -1.95 -1.28 -7.78
N GLY A 90 -0.73 -0.75 -7.77
CA GLY A 90 -0.02 -0.41 -6.55
C GLY A 90 0.71 0.93 -6.61
N HIS A 91 0.72 1.63 -5.48
CA HIS A 91 1.47 2.87 -5.31
C HIS A 91 2.63 2.66 -4.35
N SER A 92 3.81 3.18 -4.70
CA SER A 92 5.00 3.21 -3.84
C SER A 92 5.35 1.80 -3.32
N MET A 93 5.30 1.55 -2.01
CA MET A 93 5.46 0.23 -1.39
C MET A 93 4.54 -0.83 -2.01
N GLY A 94 3.26 -0.49 -2.19
CA GLY A 94 2.29 -1.42 -2.80
C GLY A 94 2.62 -1.72 -4.26
N GLY A 95 3.18 -0.74 -5.00
CA GLY A 95 3.70 -0.94 -6.35
C GLY A 95 4.86 -1.94 -6.37
N ALA A 96 5.84 -1.78 -5.49
CA ALA A 96 6.95 -2.72 -5.34
C ALA A 96 6.46 -4.12 -4.92
N ALA A 97 5.51 -4.18 -3.97
CA ALA A 97 4.95 -5.44 -3.48
C ALA A 97 4.26 -6.25 -4.59
N VAL A 98 3.40 -5.62 -5.41
CA VAL A 98 2.71 -6.35 -6.49
C VAL A 98 3.65 -6.77 -7.61
N LEU A 99 4.69 -5.98 -7.91
CA LEU A 99 5.74 -6.37 -8.87
C LEU A 99 6.53 -7.58 -8.37
N ALA A 100 6.96 -7.55 -7.09
CA ALA A 100 7.68 -8.67 -6.48
C ALA A 100 6.79 -9.92 -6.34
N ALA A 101 5.51 -9.74 -6.04
CA ALA A 101 4.53 -10.83 -6.00
C ALA A 101 4.36 -11.48 -7.37
N ALA A 102 4.19 -10.70 -8.42
CA ALA A 102 4.02 -11.23 -9.78
C ALA A 102 5.30 -11.89 -10.32
N ALA A 103 6.48 -11.40 -9.94
CA ALA A 103 7.75 -12.08 -10.30
C ALA A 103 7.86 -13.47 -9.66
N ARG A 104 7.25 -13.70 -8.49
CA ARG A 104 7.27 -14.98 -7.75
C ARG A 104 6.12 -15.92 -8.13
N ARG A 105 4.94 -15.34 -8.42
CA ARG A 105 3.69 -16.07 -8.68
C ARG A 105 2.93 -15.43 -9.87
N PRO A 106 3.54 -15.47 -11.08
CA PRO A 106 2.99 -14.81 -12.26
C PRO A 106 1.58 -15.30 -12.63
N GLU A 107 1.26 -16.55 -12.31
CA GLU A 107 -0.03 -17.15 -12.60
C GLU A 107 -1.21 -16.51 -11.87
N LEU A 108 -0.95 -15.79 -10.79
CA LEU A 108 -1.99 -15.07 -10.05
C LEU A 108 -2.41 -13.76 -10.73
N PHE A 109 -1.61 -13.24 -11.67
CA PHE A 109 -1.77 -11.89 -12.18
C PHE A 109 -2.02 -11.87 -13.69
N THR A 110 -2.93 -11.00 -14.15
CA THR A 110 -3.21 -10.76 -15.57
C THR A 110 -2.53 -9.50 -16.07
N ALA A 111 -2.44 -8.47 -15.24
CA ALA A 111 -1.85 -7.18 -15.57
C ALA A 111 -1.39 -6.47 -14.29
N LEU A 112 -0.38 -5.62 -14.42
CA LEU A 112 0.14 -4.82 -13.32
C LEU A 112 0.20 -3.34 -13.73
N TRP A 113 -0.19 -2.47 -12.81
CA TRP A 113 0.04 -1.04 -12.88
C TRP A 113 0.73 -0.59 -11.60
N ALA A 114 1.94 -0.06 -11.72
CA ALA A 114 2.72 0.42 -10.58
C ALA A 114 2.98 1.94 -10.74
N TYR A 115 2.48 2.71 -9.78
CA TYR A 115 2.69 4.15 -9.70
C TYR A 115 3.80 4.44 -8.69
N GLU A 116 4.88 5.04 -9.17
CA GLU A 116 6.08 5.37 -8.38
C GLU A 116 6.53 4.24 -7.43
N PRO A 117 6.71 3.00 -7.94
CA PRO A 117 7.08 1.87 -7.09
C PRO A 117 8.45 2.12 -6.48
N ILE A 118 8.62 1.74 -5.21
CA ILE A 118 9.92 1.80 -4.56
C ILE A 118 10.77 0.64 -5.10
N ILE A 119 11.61 0.93 -6.08
CA ILE A 119 12.57 0.01 -6.65
C ILE A 119 13.93 0.70 -6.59
N PHE A 120 14.85 0.10 -5.86
CA PHE A 120 16.24 0.56 -5.81
C PHE A 120 17.06 -0.29 -6.76
N PRO A 121 17.47 0.26 -7.93
CA PRO A 121 18.43 -0.44 -8.77
C PRO A 121 19.77 -0.55 -8.01
N PRO A 122 20.61 -1.56 -8.34
CA PRO A 122 21.94 -1.66 -7.77
C PRO A 122 22.72 -0.36 -7.94
N LEU A 123 23.55 0.01 -6.97
CA LEU A 123 24.31 1.27 -6.99
C LEU A 123 25.21 1.41 -8.24
N GLU A 124 25.63 0.29 -8.80
CA GLU A 124 26.38 0.23 -10.06
C GLU A 124 25.58 0.81 -11.25
N ALA A 125 24.24 0.74 -11.20
CA ALA A 125 23.40 1.34 -12.24
C ALA A 125 23.47 2.88 -12.24
N PHE A 126 23.96 3.49 -11.15
CA PHE A 126 24.25 4.91 -11.02
C PHE A 126 25.74 5.24 -11.27
N GLY A 127 26.53 4.28 -11.76
CA GLY A 127 27.95 4.47 -12.04
C GLY A 127 28.85 4.41 -10.81
N LEU A 128 28.32 3.92 -9.67
CA LEU A 128 29.11 3.72 -8.46
C LEU A 128 29.89 2.40 -8.54
N PRO A 129 31.09 2.31 -7.91
CA PRO A 129 31.86 1.06 -7.91
C PRO A 129 31.11 -0.10 -7.28
N PRO A 130 31.33 -1.36 -7.76
CA PRO A 130 30.85 -2.55 -7.08
C PRO A 130 31.30 -2.59 -5.62
N GLY A 131 30.37 -2.92 -4.71
CA GLY A 131 30.63 -2.96 -3.28
C GLY A 131 30.57 -1.60 -2.59
N THR A 132 30.09 -0.55 -3.27
CA THR A 132 29.74 0.71 -2.59
C THR A 132 28.70 0.42 -1.52
N GLU A 133 28.92 0.87 -0.30
CA GLU A 133 27.98 0.70 0.80
C GLU A 133 26.68 1.45 0.50
N GLU A 134 25.56 0.79 0.73
CA GLU A 134 24.26 1.44 0.67
C GLU A 134 24.15 2.51 1.77
N PRO A 135 23.51 3.67 1.49
CA PRO A 135 23.26 4.66 2.52
C PRO A 135 22.50 4.04 3.70
N ASP A 136 22.82 4.46 4.90
CA ASP A 136 22.13 4.00 6.10
C ASP A 136 20.62 4.29 5.93
N PRO A 137 19.75 3.29 6.08
CA PRO A 137 18.30 3.51 6.03
C PRO A 137 17.83 4.57 7.03
N GLU A 138 18.52 4.78 8.15
CA GLU A 138 18.20 5.81 9.14
C GLU A 138 18.47 7.22 8.64
N ASP A 139 19.35 7.39 7.67
CA ASP A 139 19.63 8.68 7.01
C ASP A 139 18.62 9.03 5.90
N ASN A 140 17.68 8.13 5.60
CA ASN A 140 16.68 8.36 4.57
C ASN A 140 15.71 9.48 5.00
N PRO A 141 15.63 10.60 4.24
CA PRO A 141 14.74 11.72 4.60
C PRO A 141 13.27 11.33 4.73
N LEU A 142 12.82 10.30 3.99
CA LEU A 142 11.44 9.79 4.11
C LEU A 142 11.23 9.04 5.42
N ALA A 143 12.20 8.24 5.86
CA ALA A 143 12.16 7.55 7.15
C ALA A 143 12.17 8.57 8.31
N ILE A 144 13.09 9.55 8.26
CA ILE A 144 13.14 10.65 9.23
C ILE A 144 11.82 11.43 9.27
N GLY A 145 11.25 11.73 8.10
CA GLY A 145 9.94 12.40 7.98
C GLY A 145 8.80 11.57 8.58
N ALA A 146 8.82 10.26 8.37
CA ALA A 146 7.81 9.34 8.93
C ALA A 146 7.89 9.28 10.46
N LEU A 147 9.09 9.18 11.03
CA LEU A 147 9.31 9.18 12.49
C LEU A 147 8.84 10.47 13.17
N ARG A 148 8.90 11.60 12.48
CA ARG A 148 8.45 12.92 12.98
C ARG A 148 6.96 13.18 12.76
N ARG A 149 6.25 12.28 12.07
CA ARG A 149 4.84 12.47 11.77
C ARG A 149 4.01 12.45 13.05
N ARG A 150 3.15 13.45 13.20
CA ARG A 150 2.18 13.48 14.30
C ARG A 150 1.17 12.33 14.14
N THR A 151 1.06 11.50 15.17
CA THR A 151 0.22 10.29 15.17
C THR A 151 -1.11 10.48 15.88
N THR A 152 -1.23 11.47 16.77
CA THR A 152 -2.43 11.72 17.58
C THR A 152 -2.96 13.12 17.41
N PHE A 153 -4.27 13.23 17.25
CA PHE A 153 -4.98 14.49 17.09
C PHE A 153 -6.19 14.55 18.03
N PRO A 154 -6.56 15.74 18.56
CA PRO A 154 -7.71 15.88 19.46
C PRO A 154 -9.04 15.50 18.80
N ASN A 155 -9.15 15.70 17.50
CA ASN A 155 -10.33 15.36 16.71
C ASN A 155 -9.97 15.31 15.22
N ARG A 156 -10.92 14.80 14.43
CA ARG A 156 -10.78 14.61 12.99
C ARG A 156 -10.59 15.92 12.21
N THR A 157 -11.24 17.00 12.66
CA THR A 157 -11.09 18.34 12.03
C THR A 157 -9.66 18.83 12.14
N THR A 158 -9.04 18.68 13.32
CA THR A 158 -7.65 19.09 13.54
C THR A 158 -6.69 18.24 12.69
N ALA A 159 -6.92 16.93 12.56
CA ALA A 159 -6.15 16.07 11.69
C ALA A 159 -6.28 16.52 10.23
N ARG A 160 -7.49 16.77 9.74
CA ARG A 160 -7.76 17.30 8.40
C ARG A 160 -6.98 18.58 8.14
N THR A 161 -7.11 19.59 9.00
CA THR A 161 -6.41 20.87 8.85
C THR A 161 -4.90 20.65 8.78
N ASN A 162 -4.35 19.79 9.64
CA ASN A 162 -2.91 19.50 9.63
C ASN A 162 -2.45 18.90 8.29
N PHE A 163 -3.19 17.96 7.74
CA PHE A 163 -2.77 17.27 6.51
C PHE A 163 -3.10 18.06 5.25
N SER A 164 -4.21 18.80 5.21
CA SER A 164 -4.58 19.62 4.05
C SER A 164 -3.70 20.86 3.86
N THR A 165 -2.91 21.23 4.87
CA THR A 165 -2.01 22.41 4.80
C THR A 165 -0.54 22.05 4.64
N LYS A 166 -0.17 20.77 4.66
CA LYS A 166 1.23 20.32 4.64
C LYS A 166 1.49 19.33 3.51
N ALA A 167 2.60 19.54 2.80
CA ALA A 167 3.08 18.57 1.82
C ALA A 167 3.41 17.22 2.52
N PRO A 168 3.25 16.11 1.82
CA PRO A 168 2.73 15.97 0.45
C PRO A 168 1.19 15.89 0.37
N LEU A 169 0.47 15.81 1.50
CA LEU A 169 -0.97 15.50 1.51
C LEU A 169 -1.87 16.71 1.19
N ASN A 170 -1.30 17.91 1.17
CA ASN A 170 -2.03 19.15 0.83
C ASN A 170 -2.56 19.18 -0.62
N VAL A 171 -2.10 18.27 -1.48
CA VAL A 171 -2.57 18.13 -2.86
C VAL A 171 -3.71 17.14 -3.02
N PHE A 172 -4.11 16.48 -1.94
CA PHE A 172 -5.20 15.51 -1.99
C PHE A 172 -6.53 16.17 -2.36
N ALA A 173 -7.25 15.55 -3.31
CA ALA A 173 -8.66 15.86 -3.51
C ALA A 173 -9.45 15.57 -2.22
N ALA A 174 -10.57 16.27 -2.03
CA ALA A 174 -11.38 16.16 -0.81
C ALA A 174 -11.77 14.71 -0.49
N ALA A 175 -12.17 13.92 -1.50
CA ALA A 175 -12.52 12.52 -1.32
C ALA A 175 -11.33 11.65 -0.87
N ALA A 176 -10.12 11.91 -1.40
CA ALA A 176 -8.92 11.20 -0.98
C ALA A 176 -8.51 11.55 0.46
N MET A 177 -8.64 12.82 0.85
CA MET A 177 -8.41 13.25 2.23
C MET A 177 -9.41 12.61 3.20
N GLU A 178 -10.69 12.52 2.81
CA GLU A 178 -11.70 11.80 3.61
C GLU A 178 -11.37 10.33 3.78
N ALA A 179 -11.01 9.64 2.69
CA ALA A 179 -10.61 8.25 2.74
C ALA A 179 -9.38 8.06 3.65
N TYR A 180 -8.36 8.92 3.51
CA TYR A 180 -7.17 8.89 4.35
C TYR A 180 -7.50 9.00 5.84
N LEU A 181 -8.37 9.97 6.21
CA LEU A 181 -8.77 10.17 7.60
C LEU A 181 -9.69 9.07 8.12
N THR A 182 -10.51 8.48 7.25
CA THR A 182 -11.46 7.42 7.64
C THR A 182 -10.77 6.09 7.90
N TRP A 183 -9.83 5.74 7.04
CA TRP A 183 -9.20 4.42 7.06
C TRP A 183 -7.84 4.39 7.77
N GLY A 184 -7.20 5.56 7.90
CA GLY A 184 -5.88 5.69 8.52
C GLY A 184 -5.90 6.09 9.99
N PHE A 185 -7.05 6.44 10.57
CA PHE A 185 -7.14 6.88 11.95
C PHE A 185 -8.30 6.19 12.70
N ALA A 186 -7.98 5.68 13.88
CA ALA A 186 -8.95 5.16 14.83
C ALA A 186 -9.13 6.14 16.01
N PRO A 187 -10.26 6.09 16.75
CA PRO A 187 -10.35 6.72 18.06
C PRO A 187 -9.20 6.25 18.95
N ALA A 188 -8.64 7.17 19.72
CA ALA A 188 -7.72 6.77 20.80
C ALA A 188 -8.56 6.32 22.01
N ASP A 189 -8.14 5.23 22.64
CA ASP A 189 -8.69 4.74 23.92
C ASP A 189 -8.40 5.73 25.06
#